data_6b5cd8881df2a3f68423a2895c568a69
#
_entry.id   6b5cd8881df2a3f68423a2895c568a69
#
_cell.length_a   1.000
_cell.length_b   1.000
_cell.length_c   1.000
_cell.angle_alpha   90.00
_cell.angle_beta   90.00
_cell.angle_gamma   90.00
#
_symmetry.space_group_name_H-M   'P 1'
#
loop_
_entity.id
_entity.type
_entity.pdbx_description
1 polymer ?
#
loop_
_entity_poly.entity_id
_entity_poly.type
_entity_poly.pdbx_seq_one_letter_code
_entity_poly.pdbx_strand_id
1 'polypeptide(L)'
;MNDAFDLRLAPAAVHGIVARLRELGFRSWLVGGGVRDALRGVPPADWDVATDARPDDLLRAFPKAAPTGLKHGTVTVVDDGKHYEVTTLRGESAYSDGRHPDAVRFVDDITADLARRDFTVNALAVDPSTGAVIDPFGGKCDLQARVLRAVGAPRERFAEDGLRVLRAARFVATLEFELDPATAAAIAPTLDTFRKVSPERVRDEWLKTMKARSPSRAFEVMRATGMLAVTCPEILEGVGMAQNRWHAFDVWRHGMACMDRCAGDPVLRVAALLHDVGKPRTREFSAKTKDWTFYDHDKVGAAMAEPICERLRFSTDERRRIVDLVRHHLFHYDGWTDAAVRRWIRRVGRDRIEDLWTLNEADVRGKAAAVDEADMSPLRRMKEHVARVLAAGDALSVRDLAVDGSDLMRELGLPPGKGIGVLLGELLERVTEEPARNEPAALLAIARQIVAARGMD
;
A
#
# COMPACT_ATOMS: atom_id res chain seq x y z
N MET A 1 -33.82 21.96 3.55
CA MET A 1 -32.37 21.90 3.77
C MET A 1 -31.71 22.89 2.84
N ASN A 2 -30.80 23.71 3.34
CA ASN A 2 -30.11 24.72 2.52
C ASN A 2 -29.42 24.00 1.36
N ASP A 3 -29.89 24.23 0.13
CA ASP A 3 -29.36 23.57 -1.08
C ASP A 3 -27.99 24.12 -1.50
N ALA A 4 -27.51 25.17 -0.81
CA ALA A 4 -26.24 25.80 -1.10
C ALA A 4 -25.07 25.16 -0.34
N PHE A 5 -23.98 24.95 -1.05
CA PHE A 5 -22.71 24.47 -0.50
C PHE A 5 -22.09 25.53 0.43
N ASP A 6 -21.58 25.11 1.58
CA ASP A 6 -20.86 26.00 2.48
C ASP A 6 -19.45 26.32 1.95
N LEU A 7 -19.33 27.46 1.28
CA LEU A 7 -18.07 27.90 0.70
C LEU A 7 -16.94 28.13 1.73
N ARG A 8 -17.27 28.30 3.03
CA ARG A 8 -16.27 28.46 4.10
C ARG A 8 -15.43 27.22 4.34
N LEU A 9 -15.86 26.08 3.82
CA LEU A 9 -15.09 24.82 3.87
C LEU A 9 -13.86 24.85 2.96
N ALA A 10 -13.89 25.69 1.91
CA ALA A 10 -12.73 25.86 1.02
C ALA A 10 -11.69 26.78 1.67
N PRO A 11 -10.39 26.46 1.59
CA PRO A 11 -9.33 27.29 2.18
C PRO A 11 -9.17 28.63 1.47
N ALA A 12 -8.61 29.63 2.16
CA ALA A 12 -8.40 30.98 1.63
C ALA A 12 -7.62 31.01 0.31
N ALA A 13 -6.64 30.12 0.13
CA ALA A 13 -5.89 29.98 -1.12
C ALA A 13 -6.79 29.64 -2.31
N VAL A 14 -7.76 28.74 -2.12
CA VAL A 14 -8.73 28.38 -3.18
C VAL A 14 -9.61 29.59 -3.54
N HIS A 15 -10.05 30.36 -2.54
CA HIS A 15 -10.78 31.60 -2.77
C HIS A 15 -9.93 32.64 -3.51
N GLY A 16 -8.63 32.73 -3.19
CA GLY A 16 -7.68 33.58 -3.92
C GLY A 16 -7.50 33.18 -5.38
N ILE A 17 -7.38 31.86 -5.66
CA ILE A 17 -7.30 31.35 -7.04
C ILE A 17 -8.57 31.69 -7.81
N VAL A 18 -9.74 31.44 -7.24
CA VAL A 18 -11.04 31.74 -7.85
C VAL A 18 -11.20 33.27 -8.12
N ALA A 19 -10.86 34.11 -7.14
CA ALA A 19 -10.92 35.58 -7.28
C ALA A 19 -10.01 36.05 -8.42
N ARG A 20 -8.78 35.53 -8.48
CA ARG A 20 -7.82 35.88 -9.53
C ARG A 20 -8.30 35.50 -10.93
N LEU A 21 -8.87 34.30 -11.10
CA LEU A 21 -9.45 33.85 -12.36
C LEU A 21 -10.61 34.76 -12.79
N ARG A 22 -11.47 35.13 -11.83
CA ARG A 22 -12.61 36.04 -12.09
C ARG A 22 -12.16 37.45 -12.51
N GLU A 23 -11.14 38.01 -11.87
CA GLU A 23 -10.54 39.30 -12.24
C GLU A 23 -10.07 39.31 -13.70
N LEU A 24 -9.59 38.16 -14.18
CA LEU A 24 -9.13 38.00 -15.56
C LEU A 24 -10.26 37.63 -16.54
N GLY A 25 -11.53 37.59 -16.08
CA GLY A 25 -12.70 37.31 -16.89
C GLY A 25 -12.99 35.83 -17.11
N PHE A 26 -12.30 34.90 -16.38
CA PHE A 26 -12.53 33.46 -16.48
C PHE A 26 -13.55 32.97 -15.46
N ARG A 27 -14.35 31.99 -15.85
CA ARG A 27 -15.21 31.23 -14.94
C ARG A 27 -14.43 30.11 -14.28
N SER A 28 -14.82 29.77 -13.07
CA SER A 28 -14.20 28.69 -12.32
C SER A 28 -15.21 27.97 -11.41
N TRP A 29 -14.94 26.73 -11.09
CA TRP A 29 -15.78 25.87 -10.24
C TRP A 29 -14.89 25.04 -9.30
N LEU A 30 -15.36 24.82 -8.08
CA LEU A 30 -14.78 23.80 -7.22
C LEU A 30 -15.30 22.44 -7.69
N VAL A 31 -14.43 21.42 -7.78
CA VAL A 31 -14.77 20.12 -8.37
C VAL A 31 -14.11 18.96 -7.65
N GLY A 32 -14.49 17.74 -8.01
CA GLY A 32 -13.76 16.54 -7.66
C GLY A 32 -13.94 16.05 -6.24
N GLY A 33 -12.88 15.44 -5.69
CA GLY A 33 -12.88 14.80 -4.38
C GLY A 33 -13.20 15.75 -3.23
N GLY A 34 -12.70 16.97 -3.29
CA GLY A 34 -12.95 18.00 -2.27
C GLY A 34 -14.43 18.34 -2.10
N VAL A 35 -15.13 18.56 -3.21
CA VAL A 35 -16.59 18.83 -3.19
C VAL A 35 -17.35 17.63 -2.64
N ARG A 36 -17.05 16.42 -3.11
CA ARG A 36 -17.65 15.17 -2.61
C ARG A 36 -17.50 15.04 -1.10
N ASP A 37 -16.26 15.18 -0.59
CA ASP A 37 -15.97 14.94 0.81
C ASP A 37 -16.59 16.01 1.71
N ALA A 38 -16.56 17.28 1.27
CA ALA A 38 -17.26 18.35 1.97
C ALA A 38 -18.77 18.11 2.05
N LEU A 39 -19.43 17.64 0.97
CA LEU A 39 -20.86 17.28 0.97
C LEU A 39 -21.19 16.10 1.87
N ARG A 40 -20.21 15.24 2.15
CA ARG A 40 -20.32 14.14 3.12
C ARG A 40 -20.08 14.57 4.57
N GLY A 41 -19.70 15.83 4.81
CA GLY A 41 -19.27 16.32 6.12
C GLY A 41 -17.90 15.81 6.55
N VAL A 42 -17.06 15.34 5.61
CA VAL A 42 -15.69 14.90 5.84
C VAL A 42 -14.74 16.02 5.42
N PRO A 43 -13.76 16.41 6.25
CA PRO A 43 -12.77 17.42 5.85
C PRO A 43 -12.04 17.00 4.57
N PRO A 44 -12.10 17.79 3.49
CA PRO A 44 -11.39 17.49 2.26
C PRO A 44 -9.87 17.52 2.45
N ALA A 45 -9.18 16.52 1.90
CA ALA A 45 -7.72 16.49 1.87
C ALA A 45 -7.17 17.44 0.78
N ASP A 46 -7.82 17.46 -0.39
CA ASP A 46 -7.39 18.19 -1.57
C ASP A 46 -8.57 19.00 -2.14
N TRP A 47 -8.25 20.11 -2.81
CA TRP A 47 -9.21 20.95 -3.50
C TRP A 47 -8.79 21.18 -4.93
N ASP A 48 -9.67 20.85 -5.86
CA ASP A 48 -9.48 21.04 -7.29
C ASP A 48 -10.35 22.17 -7.82
N VAL A 49 -9.80 22.98 -8.73
CA VAL A 49 -10.51 24.03 -9.43
C VAL A 49 -10.58 23.69 -10.92
N ALA A 50 -11.77 23.70 -11.48
CA ALA A 50 -11.97 23.65 -12.92
C ALA A 50 -12.24 25.07 -13.45
N THR A 51 -11.77 25.38 -14.68
CA THR A 51 -11.92 26.71 -15.27
C THR A 51 -11.98 26.66 -16.81
N ASP A 52 -12.60 27.64 -17.43
CA ASP A 52 -12.54 27.82 -18.88
C ASP A 52 -11.25 28.53 -19.37
N ALA A 53 -10.40 29.01 -18.45
CA ALA A 53 -9.06 29.50 -18.77
C ALA A 53 -8.21 28.40 -19.41
N ARG A 54 -7.48 28.74 -20.49
CA ARG A 54 -6.56 27.78 -21.14
C ARG A 54 -5.25 27.65 -20.34
N PRO A 55 -4.48 26.59 -20.52
CA PRO A 55 -3.24 26.38 -19.77
C PRO A 55 -2.26 27.56 -19.83
N ASP A 56 -2.12 28.21 -20.97
CA ASP A 56 -1.26 29.38 -21.12
C ASP A 56 -1.79 30.61 -20.36
N ASP A 57 -3.12 30.75 -20.24
CA ASP A 57 -3.74 31.78 -19.41
C ASP A 57 -3.50 31.52 -17.94
N LEU A 58 -3.56 30.23 -17.50
CA LEU A 58 -3.27 29.84 -16.13
C LEU A 58 -1.81 30.11 -15.74
N LEU A 59 -0.85 29.82 -16.62
CA LEU A 59 0.57 30.13 -16.37
C LEU A 59 0.84 31.62 -16.29
N ARG A 60 0.09 32.44 -17.07
CA ARG A 60 0.15 33.91 -16.98
C ARG A 60 -0.51 34.43 -15.70
N ALA A 61 -1.66 33.83 -15.31
CA ALA A 61 -2.38 34.26 -14.11
C ALA A 61 -1.61 33.90 -12.82
N PHE A 62 -0.87 32.79 -12.83
CA PHE A 62 -0.14 32.26 -11.69
C PHE A 62 1.35 31.98 -12.03
N PRO A 63 2.22 33.01 -12.00
CA PRO A 63 3.61 32.88 -12.45
C PRO A 63 4.46 31.88 -11.66
N LYS A 64 4.04 31.50 -10.42
CA LYS A 64 4.70 30.51 -9.57
C LYS A 64 4.11 29.11 -9.75
N ALA A 65 3.16 28.90 -10.67
CA ALA A 65 2.54 27.61 -10.87
C ALA A 65 3.46 26.65 -11.63
N ALA A 66 3.41 25.36 -11.25
CA ALA A 66 4.15 24.30 -11.92
C ALA A 66 3.32 23.68 -13.06
N PRO A 67 3.91 23.51 -14.26
CA PRO A 67 3.23 22.93 -15.42
C PRO A 67 3.14 21.39 -15.35
N THR A 68 2.62 20.86 -14.27
CA THR A 68 2.65 19.42 -13.93
C THR A 68 1.82 18.53 -14.87
N GLY A 69 0.86 19.08 -15.59
CA GLY A 69 -0.05 18.33 -16.46
C GLY A 69 -0.52 19.09 -17.69
N LEU A 70 0.31 19.94 -18.31
CA LEU A 70 -0.07 20.80 -19.44
C LEU A 70 -0.72 20.04 -20.59
N LYS A 71 -0.22 18.85 -20.93
CA LYS A 71 -0.81 18.00 -21.97
C LYS A 71 -2.26 17.61 -21.67
N HIS A 72 -2.65 17.67 -20.40
CA HIS A 72 -3.99 17.36 -19.92
C HIS A 72 -4.75 18.61 -19.43
N GLY A 73 -4.21 19.80 -19.64
CA GLY A 73 -4.85 21.04 -19.25
C GLY A 73 -4.75 21.36 -17.75
N THR A 74 -3.89 20.69 -16.98
CA THR A 74 -3.74 20.89 -15.55
C THR A 74 -2.46 21.67 -15.24
N VAL A 75 -2.60 22.65 -14.33
CA VAL A 75 -1.51 23.44 -13.77
C VAL A 75 -1.62 23.35 -12.25
N THR A 76 -0.51 23.16 -11.55
CA THR A 76 -0.47 23.15 -10.08
C THR A 76 -0.08 24.53 -9.56
N VAL A 77 -1.00 25.20 -8.90
CA VAL A 77 -0.76 26.45 -8.19
C VAL A 77 -0.23 26.11 -6.79
N VAL A 78 0.90 26.71 -6.42
CA VAL A 78 1.51 26.55 -5.10
C VAL A 78 1.24 27.77 -4.26
N ASP A 79 0.57 27.60 -3.12
CA ASP A 79 0.31 28.67 -2.17
C ASP A 79 0.59 28.16 -0.74
N ASP A 80 1.41 28.89 0.00
CA ASP A 80 1.87 28.54 1.36
C ASP A 80 2.31 27.06 1.50
N GLY A 81 3.10 26.59 0.54
CA GLY A 81 3.61 25.19 0.49
C GLY A 81 2.57 24.12 0.18
N LYS A 82 1.31 24.49 -0.05
CA LYS A 82 0.25 23.60 -0.50
C LYS A 82 0.06 23.67 -2.00
N HIS A 83 -0.38 22.55 -2.57
CA HIS A 83 -0.56 22.38 -4.01
C HIS A 83 -2.05 22.32 -4.33
N TYR A 84 -2.48 23.13 -5.31
CA TYR A 84 -3.87 23.19 -5.78
C TYR A 84 -3.89 22.92 -7.27
N GLU A 85 -4.63 21.92 -7.70
CA GLU A 85 -4.78 21.61 -9.12
C GLU A 85 -5.84 22.52 -9.74
N VAL A 86 -5.43 23.27 -10.77
CA VAL A 86 -6.31 24.09 -11.60
C VAL A 86 -6.34 23.50 -12.99
N THR A 87 -7.50 23.00 -13.42
CA THR A 87 -7.64 22.26 -14.67
C THR A 87 -8.58 22.99 -15.62
N THR A 88 -8.13 23.19 -16.85
CA THR A 88 -8.97 23.68 -17.95
C THR A 88 -10.07 22.67 -18.26
N LEU A 89 -11.31 23.14 -18.42
CA LEU A 89 -12.45 22.29 -18.78
C LEU A 89 -12.17 21.50 -20.07
N ARG A 90 -12.45 20.19 -20.04
CA ARG A 90 -12.22 19.28 -21.16
C ARG A 90 -13.49 18.53 -21.51
N GLY A 91 -13.74 18.36 -22.81
CA GLY A 91 -14.77 17.47 -23.33
C GLY A 91 -14.24 16.04 -23.55
N GLU A 92 -15.17 15.17 -23.92
CA GLU A 92 -14.83 13.80 -24.34
C GLU A 92 -14.04 13.81 -25.65
N SER A 93 -13.10 12.88 -25.75
CA SER A 93 -12.34 12.61 -26.97
C SER A 93 -12.16 11.10 -27.11
N ALA A 94 -11.85 10.62 -28.31
CA ALA A 94 -11.54 9.20 -28.53
C ALA A 94 -10.32 8.76 -27.72
N TYR A 95 -10.30 7.48 -27.31
CA TYR A 95 -9.23 6.84 -26.56
C TYR A 95 -8.79 5.59 -27.32
N SER A 96 -7.74 5.68 -28.12
CA SER A 96 -7.25 4.52 -28.90
C SER A 96 -6.42 3.54 -28.05
N ASP A 97 -5.72 4.03 -27.06
CA ASP A 97 -4.84 3.23 -26.17
C ASP A 97 -5.50 2.77 -24.86
N GLY A 98 -6.77 3.16 -24.64
CA GLY A 98 -7.49 2.88 -23.37
C GLY A 98 -6.96 3.63 -22.15
N ARG A 99 -6.22 4.74 -22.35
CA ARG A 99 -5.63 5.56 -21.29
C ARG A 99 -5.65 7.05 -21.57
N HIS A 100 -5.11 7.43 -22.72
CA HIS A 100 -4.94 8.83 -23.07
C HIS A 100 -5.97 9.21 -24.14
N PRO A 101 -6.63 10.35 -24.01
CA PRO A 101 -7.41 10.88 -25.10
C PRO A 101 -6.48 11.15 -26.28
N ASP A 102 -6.88 10.70 -27.47
CA ASP A 102 -6.11 10.91 -28.70
C ASP A 102 -5.86 12.42 -28.98
N ALA A 103 -6.77 13.28 -28.49
CA ALA A 103 -6.62 14.72 -28.44
C ALA A 103 -7.37 15.31 -27.26
N VAL A 104 -6.77 16.29 -26.58
CA VAL A 104 -7.48 17.06 -25.54
C VAL A 104 -8.30 18.15 -26.21
N ARG A 105 -9.62 18.05 -26.14
CA ARG A 105 -10.53 19.09 -26.58
C ARG A 105 -10.96 19.94 -25.39
N PHE A 106 -10.51 21.16 -25.34
CA PHE A 106 -10.97 22.11 -24.33
C PHE A 106 -12.40 22.60 -24.64
N VAL A 107 -13.21 22.71 -23.63
CA VAL A 107 -14.62 23.14 -23.70
C VAL A 107 -14.84 24.31 -22.75
N ASP A 108 -15.99 24.95 -22.88
CA ASP A 108 -16.36 26.09 -22.03
C ASP A 108 -17.59 25.78 -21.17
N ASP A 109 -18.07 24.51 -21.21
CA ASP A 109 -19.20 24.04 -20.44
C ASP A 109 -18.74 23.06 -19.35
N ILE A 110 -19.06 23.38 -18.10
CA ILE A 110 -18.76 22.55 -16.93
C ILE A 110 -19.48 21.19 -17.01
N THR A 111 -20.68 21.12 -17.56
CA THR A 111 -21.43 19.86 -17.69
C THR A 111 -20.69 18.87 -18.59
N ALA A 112 -20.06 19.36 -19.67
CA ALA A 112 -19.24 18.53 -20.54
C ALA A 112 -17.97 18.00 -19.82
N ASP A 113 -17.35 18.79 -18.93
CA ASP A 113 -16.24 18.31 -18.10
C ASP A 113 -16.68 17.27 -17.08
N LEU A 114 -17.85 17.47 -16.46
CA LEU A 114 -18.41 16.50 -15.51
C LEU A 114 -18.81 15.18 -16.19
N ALA A 115 -19.29 15.23 -17.43
CA ALA A 115 -19.72 14.06 -18.20
C ALA A 115 -18.59 13.03 -18.43
N ARG A 116 -17.34 13.46 -18.57
CA ARG A 116 -16.19 12.57 -18.79
C ARG A 116 -15.61 11.96 -17.51
N ARG A 117 -16.11 12.32 -16.32
CA ARG A 117 -15.62 11.79 -15.04
C ARG A 117 -16.00 10.34 -14.83
N ASP A 118 -15.34 9.69 -13.87
CA ASP A 118 -15.51 8.27 -13.62
C ASP A 118 -16.86 7.92 -12.94
N PHE A 119 -17.18 8.61 -11.84
CA PHE A 119 -18.35 8.29 -11.00
C PHE A 119 -19.19 9.56 -10.72
N THR A 120 -20.49 9.37 -10.57
CA THR A 120 -21.46 10.45 -10.32
C THR A 120 -21.07 11.28 -9.10
N VAL A 121 -20.62 10.61 -8.03
CA VAL A 121 -20.18 11.24 -6.78
C VAL A 121 -18.91 12.12 -6.94
N ASN A 122 -18.16 11.95 -8.01
CA ASN A 122 -17.01 12.78 -8.38
C ASN A 122 -17.35 13.78 -9.50
N ALA A 123 -18.54 13.66 -10.09
CA ALA A 123 -19.02 14.52 -11.19
C ALA A 123 -19.92 15.65 -10.66
N LEU A 124 -19.46 16.28 -9.59
CA LEU A 124 -20.11 17.41 -8.93
C LEU A 124 -19.22 18.65 -9.09
N ALA A 125 -19.85 19.80 -9.26
CA ALA A 125 -19.18 21.08 -9.23
C ALA A 125 -19.93 22.07 -8.34
N VAL A 126 -19.21 23.06 -7.81
CA VAL A 126 -19.78 24.14 -7.01
C VAL A 126 -19.40 25.48 -7.65
N ASP A 127 -20.38 26.32 -7.90
CA ASP A 127 -20.16 27.70 -8.26
C ASP A 127 -19.62 28.45 -7.03
N PRO A 128 -18.38 28.95 -7.06
CA PRO A 128 -17.76 29.59 -5.90
C PRO A 128 -18.32 31.00 -5.60
N SER A 129 -19.21 31.53 -6.44
CA SER A 129 -19.85 32.80 -6.20
C SER A 129 -21.17 32.69 -5.45
N THR A 130 -21.89 31.63 -5.68
CA THR A 130 -23.24 31.42 -5.17
C THR A 130 -23.35 30.25 -4.19
N GLY A 131 -22.38 29.35 -4.20
CA GLY A 131 -22.47 28.05 -3.51
C GLY A 131 -23.43 27.06 -4.19
N ALA A 132 -23.92 27.36 -5.40
CA ALA A 132 -24.81 26.47 -6.12
C ALA A 132 -24.07 25.19 -6.53
N VAL A 133 -24.67 24.03 -6.21
CA VAL A 133 -24.15 22.73 -6.61
C VAL A 133 -24.68 22.36 -7.98
N ILE A 134 -23.78 22.11 -8.93
CA ILE A 134 -24.07 21.63 -10.28
C ILE A 134 -23.92 20.13 -10.28
N ASP A 135 -25.02 19.42 -10.45
CA ASP A 135 -25.13 17.95 -10.37
C ASP A 135 -25.96 17.39 -11.53
N PRO A 136 -25.41 17.32 -12.74
CA PRO A 136 -26.15 16.83 -13.91
C PRO A 136 -26.37 15.31 -13.92
N PHE A 137 -25.65 14.55 -13.07
CA PHE A 137 -25.66 13.09 -13.08
C PHE A 137 -26.21 12.45 -11.81
N GLY A 138 -26.80 13.23 -10.89
CA GLY A 138 -27.42 12.72 -9.66
C GLY A 138 -26.42 12.30 -8.57
N GLY A 139 -25.21 12.84 -8.58
CA GLY A 139 -24.16 12.52 -7.62
C GLY A 139 -24.55 12.81 -6.17
N LYS A 140 -25.36 13.84 -5.88
CA LYS A 140 -25.90 14.12 -4.53
C LYS A 140 -26.79 13.00 -4.01
N CYS A 141 -27.66 12.46 -4.88
CA CYS A 141 -28.51 11.34 -4.52
C CYS A 141 -27.68 10.09 -4.24
N ASP A 142 -26.68 9.80 -5.10
CA ASP A 142 -25.79 8.66 -4.91
C ASP A 142 -24.92 8.81 -3.65
N LEU A 143 -24.47 10.03 -3.29
CA LEU A 143 -23.80 10.30 -2.01
C LEU A 143 -24.68 9.99 -0.80
N GLN A 144 -25.93 10.42 -0.83
CA GLN A 144 -26.90 10.16 0.25
C GLN A 144 -27.22 8.68 0.38
N ALA A 145 -27.38 7.99 -0.77
CA ALA A 145 -27.65 6.54 -0.83
C ALA A 145 -26.39 5.70 -0.55
N ARG A 146 -25.20 6.30 -0.50
CA ARG A 146 -23.91 5.59 -0.41
C ARG A 146 -23.71 4.60 -1.55
N VAL A 147 -24.05 5.01 -2.77
CA VAL A 147 -23.91 4.21 -3.99
C VAL A 147 -22.78 4.77 -4.85
N LEU A 148 -21.93 3.90 -5.37
CA LEU A 148 -20.91 4.23 -6.35
C LEU A 148 -21.42 3.84 -7.74
N ARG A 149 -21.76 4.83 -8.54
CA ARG A 149 -22.30 4.70 -9.90
C ARG A 149 -21.38 5.38 -10.92
N ALA A 150 -21.13 4.71 -12.04
CA ALA A 150 -20.42 5.33 -13.16
C ALA A 150 -21.25 6.43 -13.82
N VAL A 151 -20.59 7.46 -14.34
CA VAL A 151 -21.26 8.52 -15.11
C VAL A 151 -21.67 7.95 -16.48
N GLY A 152 -22.90 8.18 -16.89
CA GLY A 152 -23.41 7.74 -18.19
C GLY A 152 -23.50 6.22 -18.33
N ALA A 153 -23.05 5.69 -19.48
CA ALA A 153 -23.03 4.24 -19.73
C ALA A 153 -21.77 3.59 -19.12
N PRO A 154 -21.88 2.73 -18.10
CA PRO A 154 -20.71 2.22 -17.38
C PRO A 154 -19.71 1.48 -18.29
N ARG A 155 -20.21 0.72 -19.27
CA ARG A 155 -19.36 -0.05 -20.19
C ARG A 155 -18.51 0.86 -21.09
N GLU A 156 -19.08 1.95 -21.58
CA GLU A 156 -18.37 2.95 -22.37
C GLU A 156 -17.33 3.66 -21.51
N ARG A 157 -17.73 4.04 -20.30
CA ARG A 157 -16.87 4.72 -19.32
C ARG A 157 -15.63 3.90 -18.94
N PHE A 158 -15.77 2.59 -18.80
CA PHE A 158 -14.65 1.70 -18.49
C PHE A 158 -13.82 1.34 -19.72
N ALA A 159 -14.40 1.39 -20.93
CA ALA A 159 -13.66 1.20 -22.17
C ALA A 159 -12.71 2.37 -22.50
N GLU A 160 -12.99 3.58 -22.02
CA GLU A 160 -12.14 4.77 -22.21
C GLU A 160 -10.84 4.69 -21.39
N ASP A 161 -10.93 4.36 -20.10
CA ASP A 161 -9.76 4.16 -19.21
C ASP A 161 -9.99 2.94 -18.32
N GLY A 162 -9.23 1.88 -18.63
CA GLY A 162 -9.29 0.63 -17.89
C GLY A 162 -8.98 0.76 -16.41
N LEU A 163 -8.28 1.81 -15.96
CA LEU A 163 -8.04 2.03 -14.53
C LEU A 163 -9.32 2.34 -13.76
N ARG A 164 -10.36 2.84 -14.42
CA ARG A 164 -11.62 3.19 -13.75
C ARG A 164 -12.28 1.99 -13.06
N VAL A 165 -12.09 0.76 -13.59
CA VAL A 165 -12.61 -0.44 -12.91
C VAL A 165 -11.91 -0.68 -11.55
N LEU A 166 -10.60 -0.45 -11.48
CA LEU A 166 -9.85 -0.59 -10.23
C LEU A 166 -10.16 0.56 -9.27
N ARG A 167 -10.35 1.78 -9.80
CA ARG A 167 -10.84 2.92 -9.03
C ARG A 167 -12.23 2.67 -8.43
N ALA A 168 -13.13 1.94 -9.14
CA ALA A 168 -14.43 1.52 -8.59
C ALA A 168 -14.22 0.66 -7.33
N ALA A 169 -13.39 -0.38 -7.41
CA ALA A 169 -13.09 -1.22 -6.27
C ALA A 169 -12.49 -0.39 -5.11
N ARG A 170 -11.53 0.49 -5.41
CA ARG A 170 -10.95 1.37 -4.38
C ARG A 170 -12.00 2.27 -3.72
N PHE A 171 -12.87 2.93 -4.48
CA PHE A 171 -13.88 3.81 -3.90
C PHE A 171 -14.93 3.07 -3.07
N VAL A 172 -15.26 1.81 -3.42
CA VAL A 172 -16.08 0.95 -2.55
C VAL A 172 -15.45 0.82 -1.15
N ALA A 173 -14.14 0.64 -1.07
CA ALA A 173 -13.45 0.53 0.21
C ALA A 173 -13.24 1.89 0.91
N THR A 174 -12.77 2.92 0.16
CA THR A 174 -12.38 4.20 0.77
C THR A 174 -13.56 5.10 1.12
N LEU A 175 -14.68 4.99 0.40
CA LEU A 175 -15.91 5.73 0.70
C LEU A 175 -16.90 4.92 1.55
N GLU A 176 -16.68 3.61 1.66
CA GLU A 176 -17.60 2.64 2.28
C GLU A 176 -18.97 2.62 1.59
N PHE A 177 -18.97 2.73 0.25
CA PHE A 177 -20.16 2.72 -0.59
C PHE A 177 -20.40 1.34 -1.19
N GLU A 178 -21.67 1.08 -1.58
CA GLU A 178 -22.02 -0.10 -2.37
C GLU A 178 -21.87 0.20 -3.86
N LEU A 179 -21.37 -0.78 -4.61
CA LEU A 179 -21.23 -0.64 -6.07
C LEU A 179 -22.58 -0.82 -6.74
N ASP A 180 -22.99 0.15 -7.57
CA ASP A 180 -24.21 0.05 -8.37
C ASP A 180 -24.19 -1.22 -9.24
N PRO A 181 -25.29 -2.00 -9.29
CA PRO A 181 -25.30 -3.28 -10.02
C PRO A 181 -24.96 -3.17 -11.50
N ALA A 182 -25.44 -2.12 -12.20
CA ALA A 182 -25.13 -1.91 -13.61
C ALA A 182 -23.63 -1.55 -13.80
N THR A 183 -23.09 -0.75 -12.89
CA THR A 183 -21.66 -0.41 -12.85
C THR A 183 -20.82 -1.66 -12.59
N ALA A 184 -21.20 -2.52 -11.65
CA ALA A 184 -20.50 -3.78 -11.36
C ALA A 184 -20.54 -4.73 -12.57
N ALA A 185 -21.70 -4.90 -13.21
CA ALA A 185 -21.86 -5.77 -14.37
C ALA A 185 -21.04 -5.32 -15.60
N ALA A 186 -20.67 -4.04 -15.68
CA ALA A 186 -19.86 -3.51 -16.76
C ALA A 186 -18.35 -3.81 -16.62
N ILE A 187 -17.87 -4.24 -15.44
CA ILE A 187 -16.44 -4.45 -15.20
C ILE A 187 -15.91 -5.65 -15.98
N ALA A 188 -16.50 -6.83 -15.81
CA ALA A 188 -16.00 -8.05 -16.44
C ALA A 188 -15.89 -7.94 -17.97
N PRO A 189 -16.86 -7.37 -18.72
CA PRO A 189 -16.76 -7.17 -20.18
C PRO A 189 -15.66 -6.19 -20.62
N THR A 190 -15.09 -5.39 -19.71
CA THR A 190 -14.07 -4.37 -20.02
C THR A 190 -12.67 -4.72 -19.52
N LEU A 191 -12.46 -5.96 -19.03
CA LEU A 191 -11.17 -6.41 -18.51
C LEU A 191 -10.05 -6.39 -19.57
N ASP A 192 -10.36 -6.50 -20.86
CA ASP A 192 -9.35 -6.38 -21.91
C ASP A 192 -8.75 -4.97 -21.99
N THR A 193 -9.56 -3.93 -21.73
CA THR A 193 -9.05 -2.56 -21.58
C THR A 193 -8.24 -2.43 -20.29
N PHE A 194 -8.69 -3.05 -19.18
CA PHE A 194 -7.95 -3.07 -17.94
C PHE A 194 -6.56 -3.73 -18.06
N ARG A 195 -6.41 -4.78 -18.87
CA ARG A 195 -5.11 -5.43 -19.14
C ARG A 195 -4.06 -4.49 -19.76
N LYS A 196 -4.49 -3.40 -20.39
CA LYS A 196 -3.60 -2.39 -20.97
C LYS A 196 -3.10 -1.36 -19.94
N VAL A 197 -3.66 -1.34 -18.74
CA VAL A 197 -3.24 -0.42 -17.68
C VAL A 197 -1.84 -0.78 -17.22
N SER A 198 -0.97 0.23 -17.09
CA SER A 198 0.41 -0.01 -16.65
C SER A 198 0.46 -0.54 -15.21
N PRO A 199 1.38 -1.47 -14.91
CA PRO A 199 1.51 -2.07 -13.58
C PRO A 199 1.72 -1.04 -12.46
N GLU A 200 2.40 0.07 -12.74
CA GLU A 200 2.63 1.16 -11.79
C GLU A 200 1.31 1.80 -11.37
N ARG A 201 0.40 2.05 -12.32
CA ARG A 201 -0.94 2.60 -12.01
C ARG A 201 -1.77 1.60 -11.20
N VAL A 202 -1.66 0.30 -11.48
CA VAL A 202 -2.32 -0.75 -10.70
C VAL A 202 -1.79 -0.75 -9.26
N ARG A 203 -0.46 -0.75 -9.09
CA ARG A 203 0.19 -0.66 -7.77
C ARG A 203 -0.28 0.58 -7.00
N ASP A 204 -0.28 1.73 -7.64
CA ASP A 204 -0.66 2.99 -6.99
C ASP A 204 -2.11 2.98 -6.50
N GLU A 205 -3.03 2.38 -7.27
CA GLU A 205 -4.41 2.19 -6.83
C GLU A 205 -4.52 1.16 -5.69
N TRP A 206 -3.71 0.09 -5.69
CA TRP A 206 -3.62 -0.84 -4.56
C TRP A 206 -3.14 -0.13 -3.29
N LEU A 207 -2.05 0.65 -3.38
CA LEU A 207 -1.53 1.39 -2.23
C LEU A 207 -2.54 2.42 -1.69
N LYS A 208 -3.31 3.08 -2.58
CA LYS A 208 -4.41 3.96 -2.17
C LYS A 208 -5.54 3.16 -1.51
N THR A 209 -5.85 1.96 -2.00
CA THR A 209 -6.86 1.07 -1.43
C THR A 209 -6.46 0.63 -0.02
N MET A 210 -5.18 0.34 0.21
CA MET A 210 -4.66 -0.02 1.53
C MET A 210 -4.82 1.07 2.60
N LYS A 211 -5.12 2.32 2.21
CA LYS A 211 -5.44 3.41 3.15
C LYS A 211 -6.87 3.35 3.68
N ALA A 212 -7.74 2.53 3.08
CA ALA A 212 -9.11 2.37 3.55
C ALA A 212 -9.17 1.72 4.95
N ARG A 213 -10.26 1.92 5.67
CA ARG A 213 -10.52 1.22 6.92
C ARG A 213 -10.61 -0.28 6.72
N SER A 214 -11.32 -0.71 5.66
CA SER A 214 -11.50 -2.11 5.28
C SER A 214 -11.14 -2.30 3.81
N PRO A 215 -9.84 -2.40 3.46
CA PRO A 215 -9.40 -2.63 2.08
C PRO A 215 -9.96 -3.93 1.48
N SER A 216 -10.32 -4.93 2.31
CA SER A 216 -10.95 -6.19 1.88
C SER A 216 -12.18 -5.98 1.01
N ARG A 217 -12.98 -4.92 1.24
CA ARG A 217 -14.13 -4.59 0.41
C ARG A 217 -13.77 -4.40 -1.06
N ALA A 218 -12.63 -3.75 -1.34
CA ALA A 218 -12.14 -3.58 -2.70
C ALA A 218 -11.67 -4.92 -3.29
N PHE A 219 -10.96 -5.73 -2.51
CA PHE A 219 -10.46 -7.03 -2.97
C PHE A 219 -11.61 -8.02 -3.24
N GLU A 220 -12.70 -7.96 -2.49
CA GLU A 220 -13.91 -8.73 -2.81
C GLU A 220 -14.55 -8.29 -4.13
N VAL A 221 -14.62 -6.98 -4.41
CA VAL A 221 -15.06 -6.48 -5.72
C VAL A 221 -14.12 -6.98 -6.82
N MET A 222 -12.80 -6.85 -6.62
CA MET A 222 -11.80 -7.29 -7.59
C MET A 222 -11.87 -8.81 -7.85
N ARG A 223 -12.14 -9.61 -6.81
CA ARG A 223 -12.36 -11.05 -6.93
C ARG A 223 -13.62 -11.37 -7.73
N ALA A 224 -14.75 -10.79 -7.32
CA ALA A 224 -16.06 -11.05 -7.92
C ALA A 224 -16.15 -10.64 -9.40
N THR A 225 -15.38 -9.64 -9.83
CA THR A 225 -15.39 -9.09 -11.19
C THR A 225 -14.25 -9.60 -12.07
N GLY A 226 -13.36 -10.46 -11.55
CA GLY A 226 -12.25 -11.04 -12.30
C GLY A 226 -10.99 -10.17 -12.39
N MET A 227 -10.96 -8.99 -11.79
CA MET A 227 -9.77 -8.11 -11.80
C MET A 227 -8.55 -8.77 -11.16
N LEU A 228 -8.73 -9.57 -10.09
CA LEU A 228 -7.61 -10.27 -9.44
C LEU A 228 -6.99 -11.35 -10.34
N ALA A 229 -7.79 -12.00 -11.19
CA ALA A 229 -7.26 -12.95 -12.16
C ALA A 229 -6.30 -12.28 -13.17
N VAL A 230 -6.44 -10.96 -13.36
CA VAL A 230 -5.54 -10.16 -14.20
C VAL A 230 -4.30 -9.68 -13.46
N THR A 231 -4.44 -9.26 -12.19
CA THR A 231 -3.38 -8.56 -11.46
C THR A 231 -2.58 -9.46 -10.54
N CYS A 232 -3.25 -10.37 -9.79
CA CYS A 232 -2.63 -11.24 -8.80
C CYS A 232 -3.44 -12.54 -8.65
N PRO A 233 -3.40 -13.44 -9.65
CA PRO A 233 -4.15 -14.70 -9.62
C PRO A 233 -3.72 -15.61 -8.47
N GLU A 234 -2.49 -15.47 -7.96
CA GLU A 234 -1.92 -16.30 -6.91
C GLU A 234 -2.74 -16.27 -5.61
N ILE A 235 -3.27 -15.10 -5.23
CA ILE A 235 -4.08 -14.99 -4.00
C ILE A 235 -5.44 -15.67 -4.12
N LEU A 236 -5.91 -15.92 -5.35
CA LEU A 236 -7.16 -16.64 -5.60
C LEU A 236 -7.05 -18.14 -5.29
N GLU A 237 -5.84 -18.71 -5.28
CA GLU A 237 -5.60 -20.12 -4.93
C GLU A 237 -6.10 -20.43 -3.50
N GLY A 238 -6.16 -19.42 -2.63
CA GLY A 238 -6.65 -19.54 -1.24
C GLY A 238 -8.17 -19.51 -1.06
N VAL A 239 -8.93 -19.20 -2.13
CA VAL A 239 -10.40 -19.09 -2.03
C VAL A 239 -11.03 -20.45 -1.78
N GLY A 240 -11.82 -20.56 -0.69
CA GLY A 240 -12.47 -21.80 -0.29
C GLY A 240 -11.53 -22.85 0.27
N MET A 241 -10.23 -22.56 0.42
CA MET A 241 -9.26 -23.51 0.97
C MET A 241 -9.30 -23.53 2.49
N ALA A 242 -9.90 -24.57 3.04
CA ALA A 242 -9.94 -24.79 4.48
C ALA A 242 -8.52 -24.96 5.07
N GLN A 243 -8.31 -24.38 6.23
CA GLN A 243 -7.08 -24.43 7.00
C GLN A 243 -7.17 -25.49 8.12
N ASN A 244 -6.26 -25.45 9.07
CA ASN A 244 -6.27 -26.30 10.25
C ASN A 244 -7.28 -25.78 11.31
N ARG A 245 -7.43 -26.55 12.39
CA ARG A 245 -8.38 -26.29 13.50
C ARG A 245 -8.22 -24.93 14.19
N TRP A 246 -7.10 -24.24 14.00
CA TRP A 246 -6.81 -22.96 14.63
C TRP A 246 -7.36 -21.76 13.85
N HIS A 247 -7.94 -22.00 12.65
CA HIS A 247 -8.46 -20.97 11.78
C HIS A 247 -9.96 -21.22 11.53
N ALA A 248 -10.78 -20.21 11.84
CA ALA A 248 -12.20 -20.25 11.53
C ALA A 248 -12.50 -19.91 10.05
N PHE A 249 -11.54 -19.35 9.34
CA PHE A 249 -11.67 -18.89 7.97
C PHE A 249 -10.84 -19.73 6.98
N ASP A 250 -11.24 -19.75 5.71
CA ASP A 250 -10.38 -20.20 4.61
C ASP A 250 -9.16 -19.26 4.46
N VAL A 251 -8.18 -19.65 3.63
CA VAL A 251 -6.94 -18.86 3.42
C VAL A 251 -7.27 -17.46 2.89
N TRP A 252 -8.24 -17.34 1.97
CA TRP A 252 -8.66 -16.06 1.42
C TRP A 252 -9.24 -15.14 2.49
N ARG A 253 -10.26 -15.58 3.21
CA ARG A 253 -10.93 -14.78 4.25
C ARG A 253 -10.00 -14.41 5.38
N HIS A 254 -9.08 -15.31 5.74
CA HIS A 254 -8.03 -15.01 6.71
C HIS A 254 -7.12 -13.88 6.22
N GLY A 255 -6.61 -13.95 4.98
CA GLY A 255 -5.80 -12.88 4.38
C GLY A 255 -6.53 -11.53 4.35
N MET A 256 -7.82 -11.53 3.99
CA MET A 256 -8.67 -10.31 4.04
C MET A 256 -8.79 -9.76 5.46
N ALA A 257 -9.05 -10.62 6.44
CA ALA A 257 -9.18 -10.22 7.84
C ALA A 257 -7.85 -9.73 8.42
N CYS A 258 -6.73 -10.35 8.06
CA CYS A 258 -5.40 -9.90 8.46
C CYS A 258 -5.09 -8.51 7.88
N MET A 259 -5.30 -8.31 6.59
CA MET A 259 -5.10 -7.03 5.93
C MET A 259 -5.94 -5.90 6.55
N ASP A 260 -7.21 -6.14 6.86
CA ASP A 260 -8.11 -5.15 7.48
C ASP A 260 -7.67 -4.78 8.90
N ARG A 261 -7.14 -5.75 9.65
CA ARG A 261 -6.68 -5.56 11.04
C ARG A 261 -5.24 -5.07 11.16
N CYS A 262 -4.49 -5.11 10.06
CA CYS A 262 -3.11 -4.65 10.04
C CYS A 262 -3.07 -3.13 10.19
N ALA A 263 -2.63 -2.65 11.34
CA ALA A 263 -2.32 -1.24 11.55
C ALA A 263 -0.99 -0.92 10.87
N GLY A 264 -0.92 0.16 10.12
CA GLY A 264 0.33 0.56 9.49
C GLY A 264 0.17 1.15 8.10
N ASP A 265 1.29 1.30 7.43
CA ASP A 265 1.32 1.89 6.11
C ASP A 265 0.82 0.90 5.01
N PRO A 266 0.52 1.42 3.82
CA PRO A 266 0.02 0.60 2.72
C PRO A 266 0.90 -0.59 2.33
N VAL A 267 2.22 -0.47 2.41
CA VAL A 267 3.17 -1.54 2.03
C VAL A 267 3.10 -2.70 3.03
N LEU A 268 3.00 -2.38 4.32
CA LEU A 268 2.82 -3.39 5.36
C LEU A 268 1.49 -4.15 5.18
N ARG A 269 0.40 -3.46 4.79
CA ARG A 269 -0.88 -4.11 4.49
C ARG A 269 -0.82 -5.00 3.24
N VAL A 270 0.02 -4.67 2.25
CA VAL A 270 0.30 -5.59 1.13
C VAL A 270 1.02 -6.85 1.63
N ALA A 271 1.99 -6.71 2.55
CA ALA A 271 2.62 -7.87 3.16
C ALA A 271 1.60 -8.73 3.94
N ALA A 272 0.67 -8.09 4.67
CA ALA A 272 -0.43 -8.78 5.35
C ALA A 272 -1.37 -9.52 4.38
N LEU A 273 -1.65 -8.95 3.20
CA LEU A 273 -2.40 -9.64 2.16
C LEU A 273 -1.68 -10.89 1.63
N LEU A 274 -0.35 -10.83 1.51
CA LEU A 274 0.47 -11.87 0.87
C LEU A 274 1.10 -12.85 1.86
N HIS A 275 1.01 -12.65 3.19
CA HIS A 275 1.77 -13.45 4.16
C HIS A 275 1.52 -14.96 4.02
N ASP A 276 0.30 -15.34 3.73
CA ASP A 276 -0.14 -16.73 3.60
C ASP A 276 -0.30 -17.22 2.14
N VAL A 277 0.18 -16.45 1.16
CA VAL A 277 0.04 -16.79 -0.28
C VAL A 277 0.67 -18.14 -0.65
N GLY A 278 1.62 -18.63 0.15
CA GLY A 278 2.27 -19.93 -0.02
C GLY A 278 1.46 -21.13 0.48
N LYS A 279 0.46 -20.91 1.35
CA LYS A 279 -0.34 -22.01 1.95
C LYS A 279 -0.98 -22.97 0.94
N PRO A 280 -1.59 -22.50 -0.17
CA PRO A 280 -2.18 -23.39 -1.15
C PRO A 280 -1.20 -24.40 -1.74
N ARG A 281 0.06 -24.00 -1.92
CA ARG A 281 1.10 -24.82 -2.55
C ARG A 281 1.87 -25.71 -1.59
N THR A 282 1.63 -25.58 -0.29
CA THR A 282 2.29 -26.36 0.79
C THR A 282 1.31 -27.14 1.64
N ARG A 283 0.04 -27.22 1.22
CA ARG A 283 -1.01 -27.88 1.97
C ARG A 283 -0.85 -29.40 1.90
N GLU A 284 -0.67 -30.03 3.08
CA GLU A 284 -0.60 -31.48 3.22
C GLU A 284 -1.48 -31.94 4.39
N PHE A 285 -2.07 -33.14 4.26
CA PHE A 285 -2.82 -33.74 5.36
C PHE A 285 -1.89 -34.60 6.22
N SER A 286 -1.75 -34.24 7.50
CA SER A 286 -0.95 -34.97 8.44
C SER A 286 -1.76 -36.10 9.12
N ALA A 287 -1.42 -37.35 8.85
CA ALA A 287 -2.03 -38.52 9.51
C ALA A 287 -1.78 -38.52 11.04
N LYS A 288 -0.66 -37.93 11.48
CA LYS A 288 -0.29 -37.85 12.90
C LYS A 288 -1.19 -36.90 13.68
N THR A 289 -1.47 -35.71 13.13
CA THR A 289 -2.30 -34.69 13.79
C THR A 289 -3.76 -34.76 13.39
N LYS A 290 -4.08 -35.56 12.37
CA LYS A 290 -5.39 -35.63 11.68
C LYS A 290 -5.90 -34.26 11.27
N ASP A 291 -4.99 -33.45 10.75
CA ASP A 291 -5.27 -32.06 10.38
C ASP A 291 -4.38 -31.60 9.21
N TRP A 292 -4.74 -30.46 8.60
CA TRP A 292 -3.95 -29.85 7.54
C TRP A 292 -2.70 -29.18 8.10
N THR A 293 -1.59 -29.31 7.38
CA THR A 293 -0.30 -28.66 7.67
C THR A 293 0.15 -27.84 6.47
N PHE A 294 0.97 -26.83 6.71
CA PHE A 294 1.44 -25.88 5.71
C PHE A 294 2.93 -25.58 5.95
N TYR A 295 3.76 -26.63 6.03
CA TYR A 295 5.18 -26.44 6.28
C TYR A 295 5.85 -25.64 5.17
N ASP A 296 6.77 -24.74 5.55
CA ASP A 296 7.53 -23.86 4.67
C ASP A 296 6.67 -22.89 3.82
N HIS A 297 5.39 -22.65 4.17
CA HIS A 297 4.55 -21.70 3.43
C HIS A 297 5.10 -20.28 3.47
N ASP A 298 5.83 -19.90 4.50
CA ASP A 298 6.57 -18.66 4.64
C ASP A 298 7.66 -18.52 3.57
N LYS A 299 8.45 -19.58 3.33
CA LYS A 299 9.50 -19.59 2.30
C LYS A 299 8.92 -19.62 0.89
N VAL A 300 7.92 -20.49 0.66
CA VAL A 300 7.20 -20.57 -0.62
C VAL A 300 6.46 -19.27 -0.89
N GLY A 301 5.78 -18.71 0.12
CA GLY A 301 5.10 -17.43 0.03
C GLY A 301 6.03 -16.27 -0.31
N ALA A 302 7.21 -16.20 0.31
CA ALA A 302 8.22 -15.21 -0.03
C ALA A 302 8.72 -15.35 -1.48
N ALA A 303 8.93 -16.59 -1.95
CA ALA A 303 9.30 -16.85 -3.33
C ALA A 303 8.17 -16.49 -4.34
N MET A 304 6.90 -16.56 -3.91
CA MET A 304 5.75 -16.10 -4.71
C MET A 304 5.59 -14.58 -4.66
N ALA A 305 5.81 -13.94 -3.50
CA ALA A 305 5.67 -12.50 -3.32
C ALA A 305 6.68 -11.70 -4.17
N GLU A 306 7.89 -12.21 -4.35
CA GLU A 306 8.93 -11.58 -5.18
C GLU A 306 8.44 -11.25 -6.61
N PRO A 307 8.03 -12.22 -7.45
CA PRO A 307 7.54 -11.94 -8.80
C PRO A 307 6.21 -11.17 -8.82
N ILE A 308 5.35 -11.29 -7.80
CA ILE A 308 4.13 -10.47 -7.68
C ILE A 308 4.52 -9.00 -7.56
N CYS A 309 5.45 -8.67 -6.66
CA CYS A 309 5.91 -7.30 -6.46
C CYS A 309 6.67 -6.76 -7.70
N GLU A 310 7.45 -7.59 -8.39
CA GLU A 310 8.12 -7.21 -9.64
C GLU A 310 7.11 -6.91 -10.74
N ARG A 311 6.10 -7.76 -10.93
CA ARG A 311 5.02 -7.57 -11.90
C ARG A 311 4.26 -6.27 -11.64
N LEU A 312 3.99 -5.94 -10.38
CA LEU A 312 3.30 -4.72 -9.97
C LEU A 312 4.25 -3.51 -9.84
N ARG A 313 5.53 -3.66 -10.17
CA ARG A 313 6.51 -2.57 -10.18
C ARG A 313 6.66 -1.85 -8.82
N PHE A 314 6.63 -2.59 -7.72
CA PHE A 314 7.06 -2.04 -6.44
C PHE A 314 8.54 -1.65 -6.51
N SER A 315 8.93 -0.60 -5.77
CA SER A 315 10.34 -0.22 -5.65
C SER A 315 11.15 -1.36 -5.00
N THR A 316 12.47 -1.34 -5.20
CA THR A 316 13.36 -2.36 -4.61
C THR A 316 13.21 -2.46 -3.10
N ASP A 317 13.06 -1.32 -2.42
CA ASP A 317 12.94 -1.28 -0.95
C ASP A 317 11.57 -1.78 -0.48
N GLU A 318 10.48 -1.37 -1.14
CA GLU A 318 9.12 -1.87 -0.86
C GLU A 318 9.04 -3.38 -1.10
N ARG A 319 9.56 -3.87 -2.23
CA ARG A 319 9.59 -5.29 -2.57
C ARG A 319 10.37 -6.08 -1.53
N ARG A 320 11.58 -5.66 -1.19
CA ARG A 320 12.40 -6.31 -0.14
C ARG A 320 11.64 -6.36 1.18
N ARG A 321 11.03 -5.24 1.60
CA ARG A 321 10.24 -5.16 2.82
C ARG A 321 9.09 -6.16 2.82
N ILE A 322 8.30 -6.24 1.74
CA ILE A 322 7.18 -7.17 1.61
C ILE A 322 7.68 -8.63 1.70
N VAL A 323 8.70 -8.97 0.91
CA VAL A 323 9.24 -10.34 0.83
C VAL A 323 9.85 -10.78 2.16
N ASP A 324 10.60 -9.90 2.84
CA ASP A 324 11.16 -10.17 4.16
C ASP A 324 10.06 -10.42 5.19
N LEU A 325 9.00 -9.61 5.18
CA LEU A 325 7.85 -9.76 6.10
C LEU A 325 7.11 -11.07 5.84
N VAL A 326 6.85 -11.44 4.58
CA VAL A 326 6.24 -12.73 4.22
C VAL A 326 7.14 -13.90 4.65
N ARG A 327 8.44 -13.81 4.47
CA ARG A 327 9.41 -14.85 4.84
C ARG A 327 9.51 -15.06 6.34
N HIS A 328 9.34 -14.02 7.14
CA HIS A 328 9.61 -14.04 8.57
C HIS A 328 8.36 -13.87 9.44
N HIS A 329 7.15 -13.86 8.84
CA HIS A 329 5.91 -13.70 9.59
C HIS A 329 5.66 -14.84 10.58
N LEU A 330 6.15 -16.06 10.26
CA LEU A 330 5.94 -17.23 11.07
C LEU A 330 7.06 -17.43 12.08
N PHE A 331 6.73 -17.42 13.35
CA PHE A 331 7.63 -17.84 14.42
C PHE A 331 6.85 -18.52 15.54
N HIS A 332 7.47 -19.54 16.12
CA HIS A 332 6.95 -20.22 17.29
C HIS A 332 7.80 -19.84 18.47
N TYR A 333 7.25 -19.04 19.37
CA TYR A 333 7.91 -18.63 20.60
C TYR A 333 7.52 -19.58 21.74
N ASP A 334 8.43 -20.45 22.08
CA ASP A 334 8.30 -21.35 23.23
C ASP A 334 9.69 -21.56 23.86
N GLY A 335 9.88 -20.95 25.02
CA GLY A 335 11.09 -21.13 25.84
C GLY A 335 12.42 -20.72 25.16
N TRP A 336 12.41 -19.72 24.27
CA TRP A 336 13.64 -19.24 23.63
C TRP A 336 14.63 -18.68 24.65
N THR A 337 15.92 -19.01 24.47
CA THR A 337 17.02 -18.38 25.19
C THR A 337 17.32 -16.99 24.62
N ASP A 338 18.01 -16.14 25.40
CA ASP A 338 18.47 -14.83 24.92
C ASP A 338 19.34 -14.96 23.63
N ALA A 339 20.17 -16.01 23.54
CA ALA A 339 20.95 -16.33 22.34
C ALA A 339 20.04 -16.64 21.13
N ALA A 340 18.96 -17.39 21.34
CA ALA A 340 17.99 -17.67 20.27
C ALA A 340 17.27 -16.39 19.82
N VAL A 341 16.93 -15.48 20.75
CA VAL A 341 16.35 -14.17 20.43
C VAL A 341 17.35 -13.33 19.64
N ARG A 342 18.63 -13.25 20.06
CA ARG A 342 19.69 -12.53 19.31
C ARG A 342 19.84 -13.08 17.89
N ARG A 343 19.85 -14.40 17.67
CA ARG A 343 19.89 -15.01 16.35
C ARG A 343 18.67 -14.65 15.50
N TRP A 344 17.48 -14.64 16.12
CA TRP A 344 16.25 -14.25 15.44
C TRP A 344 16.31 -12.76 15.02
N ILE A 345 16.72 -11.84 15.91
CA ILE A 345 16.89 -10.42 15.61
C ILE A 345 17.87 -10.20 14.43
N ARG A 346 19.00 -10.92 14.43
CA ARG A 346 20.00 -10.84 13.36
C ARG A 346 19.45 -11.31 12.03
N ARG A 347 18.68 -12.41 12.02
CA ARG A 347 18.07 -12.98 10.80
C ARG A 347 17.02 -12.06 10.21
N VAL A 348 16.18 -11.46 11.05
CA VAL A 348 15.06 -10.63 10.65
C VAL A 348 15.51 -9.20 10.30
N GLY A 349 16.49 -8.66 11.03
CA GLY A 349 16.91 -7.27 10.98
C GLY A 349 16.11 -6.40 11.96
N ARG A 350 16.82 -5.48 12.63
CA ARG A 350 16.20 -4.58 13.62
C ARG A 350 15.09 -3.71 13.02
N ASP A 351 15.28 -3.28 11.80
CA ASP A 351 14.37 -2.41 11.04
C ASP A 351 13.04 -3.07 10.65
N ARG A 352 12.94 -4.41 10.72
CA ARG A 352 11.73 -5.18 10.41
C ARG A 352 10.92 -5.58 11.64
N ILE A 353 11.47 -5.45 12.84
CA ILE A 353 10.88 -6.00 14.06
C ILE A 353 9.50 -5.40 14.34
N GLU A 354 9.35 -4.09 14.26
CA GLU A 354 8.07 -3.42 14.52
C GLU A 354 7.00 -3.77 13.47
N ASP A 355 7.41 -3.87 12.20
CA ASP A 355 6.53 -4.33 11.13
C ASP A 355 6.05 -5.76 11.36
N LEU A 356 6.96 -6.65 11.79
CA LEU A 356 6.60 -8.04 12.11
C LEU A 356 5.66 -8.14 13.32
N TRP A 357 5.84 -7.30 14.35
CA TRP A 357 4.89 -7.25 15.45
C TRP A 357 3.49 -6.87 14.97
N THR A 358 3.40 -5.83 14.14
CA THR A 358 2.14 -5.35 13.58
C THR A 358 1.48 -6.40 12.70
N LEU A 359 2.28 -7.06 11.85
CA LEU A 359 1.79 -8.14 10.97
C LEU A 359 1.30 -9.35 11.78
N ASN A 360 2.07 -9.80 12.77
CA ASN A 360 1.69 -10.95 13.60
C ASN A 360 0.47 -10.68 14.49
N GLU A 361 0.34 -9.46 15.01
CA GLU A 361 -0.87 -9.07 15.72
C GLU A 361 -2.10 -9.14 14.82
N ALA A 362 -1.97 -8.67 13.57
CA ALA A 362 -3.04 -8.74 12.58
C ALA A 362 -3.34 -10.19 12.16
N ASP A 363 -2.31 -11.05 12.01
CA ASP A 363 -2.46 -12.48 11.72
C ASP A 363 -3.23 -13.18 12.83
N VAL A 364 -2.80 -13.05 14.09
CA VAL A 364 -3.51 -13.68 15.23
C VAL A 364 -4.96 -13.20 15.27
N ARG A 365 -5.20 -11.89 15.20
CA ARG A 365 -6.55 -11.31 15.21
C ARG A 365 -7.37 -11.70 13.96
N GLY A 366 -6.72 -12.05 12.86
CA GLY A 366 -7.33 -12.49 11.60
C GLY A 366 -7.86 -13.91 11.60
N LYS A 367 -7.49 -14.76 12.58
CA LYS A 367 -7.84 -16.21 12.60
C LYS A 367 -9.32 -16.47 12.83
N ALA A 368 -10.01 -15.58 13.53
CA ALA A 368 -11.43 -15.71 13.84
C ALA A 368 -12.12 -14.33 13.93
N ALA A 369 -13.44 -14.31 14.02
CA ALA A 369 -14.21 -13.09 14.19
C ALA A 369 -13.92 -12.41 15.53
N ALA A 370 -13.71 -13.19 16.59
CA ALA A 370 -13.25 -12.76 17.90
C ALA A 370 -12.06 -13.62 18.30
N VAL A 371 -11.03 -12.99 18.83
CA VAL A 371 -9.78 -13.62 19.30
C VAL A 371 -9.62 -13.27 20.77
N ASP A 372 -9.33 -14.25 21.60
CA ASP A 372 -9.12 -14.08 23.03
C ASP A 372 -7.77 -13.40 23.30
N GLU A 373 -7.68 -12.64 24.40
CA GLU A 373 -6.43 -12.08 24.90
C GLU A 373 -5.38 -13.18 25.21
N ALA A 374 -5.82 -14.39 25.54
CA ALA A 374 -4.95 -15.53 25.72
C ALA A 374 -4.17 -15.89 24.44
N ASP A 375 -4.78 -15.75 23.26
CA ASP A 375 -4.15 -16.01 21.97
C ASP A 375 -3.02 -15.02 21.67
N MET A 376 -3.09 -13.81 22.21
CA MET A 376 -2.07 -12.76 22.07
C MET A 376 -0.89 -12.94 23.03
N SER A 377 -1.03 -13.77 24.06
CA SER A 377 -0.03 -13.94 25.13
C SER A 377 1.35 -14.39 24.62
N PRO A 378 1.47 -15.36 23.68
CA PRO A 378 2.79 -15.76 23.15
C PRO A 378 3.51 -14.60 22.45
N LEU A 379 2.78 -13.82 21.62
CA LEU A 379 3.32 -12.65 20.93
C LEU A 379 3.80 -11.58 21.92
N ARG A 380 3.03 -11.32 22.95
CA ARG A 380 3.38 -10.34 24.01
C ARG A 380 4.66 -10.76 24.72
N ARG A 381 4.76 -11.99 25.18
CA ARG A 381 5.98 -12.51 25.82
C ARG A 381 7.20 -12.41 24.94
N MET A 382 7.05 -12.68 23.62
CA MET A 382 8.15 -12.53 22.67
C MET A 382 8.57 -11.06 22.53
N LYS A 383 7.62 -10.14 22.41
CA LYS A 383 7.90 -8.69 22.34
C LYS A 383 8.70 -8.22 23.56
N GLU A 384 8.28 -8.62 24.77
CA GLU A 384 8.97 -8.31 26.02
C GLU A 384 10.38 -8.88 26.07
N HIS A 385 10.55 -10.14 25.61
CA HIS A 385 11.86 -10.78 25.57
C HIS A 385 12.80 -10.09 24.58
N VAL A 386 12.34 -9.81 23.38
CA VAL A 386 13.12 -9.07 22.36
C VAL A 386 13.50 -7.68 22.87
N ALA A 387 12.57 -6.95 23.50
CA ALA A 387 12.84 -5.63 24.06
C ALA A 387 13.94 -5.69 25.15
N ARG A 388 13.90 -6.71 26.02
CA ARG A 388 14.93 -6.92 27.04
C ARG A 388 16.31 -7.18 26.42
N VAL A 389 16.39 -8.05 25.42
CA VAL A 389 17.65 -8.36 24.72
C VAL A 389 18.20 -7.16 23.97
N LEU A 390 17.33 -6.36 23.33
CA LEU A 390 17.75 -5.11 22.67
C LEU A 390 18.25 -4.07 23.65
N ALA A 391 17.61 -3.97 24.86
CA ALA A 391 18.00 -3.04 25.90
C ALA A 391 19.34 -3.42 26.57
N ALA A 392 19.74 -4.70 26.55
CA ALA A 392 21.02 -5.16 27.02
C ALA A 392 22.21 -4.64 26.18
N GLY A 393 21.95 -4.15 24.96
CA GLY A 393 22.98 -3.55 24.11
C GLY A 393 23.96 -4.55 23.49
N ASP A 394 23.61 -5.84 23.48
CA ASP A 394 24.47 -6.91 22.96
C ASP A 394 24.79 -6.72 21.46
N ALA A 395 25.98 -7.20 21.05
CA ALA A 395 26.38 -7.19 19.65
C ALA A 395 25.44 -8.05 18.80
N LEU A 396 24.87 -7.45 17.78
CA LEU A 396 23.93 -8.09 16.85
C LEU A 396 24.44 -8.08 15.39
N SER A 397 25.55 -7.40 15.14
CA SER A 397 26.20 -7.35 13.83
C SER A 397 27.71 -7.41 13.97
N VAL A 398 28.41 -7.72 12.88
CA VAL A 398 29.88 -7.67 12.85
C VAL A 398 30.43 -6.30 13.25
N ARG A 399 29.68 -5.21 13.02
CA ARG A 399 30.08 -3.86 13.38
C ARG A 399 30.04 -3.57 14.88
N ASP A 400 29.32 -4.40 15.63
CA ASP A 400 29.16 -4.28 17.08
C ASP A 400 30.23 -5.08 17.84
N LEU A 401 31.12 -5.82 17.12
CA LEU A 401 32.22 -6.53 17.74
C LEU A 401 33.29 -5.55 18.24
N ALA A 402 33.92 -5.87 19.37
CA ALA A 402 35.00 -5.08 19.94
C ALA A 402 36.33 -5.17 19.15
N VAL A 403 36.37 -5.96 18.08
CA VAL A 403 37.48 -6.01 17.11
C VAL A 403 36.91 -5.92 15.70
N ASP A 404 37.66 -5.30 14.79
CA ASP A 404 37.32 -5.21 13.40
C ASP A 404 38.31 -6.04 12.50
N GLY A 405 38.08 -5.99 11.17
CA GLY A 405 38.92 -6.72 10.23
C GLY A 405 40.40 -6.24 10.23
N SER A 406 40.65 -4.97 10.52
CA SER A 406 42.00 -4.39 10.59
C SER A 406 42.74 -4.90 11.81
N ASP A 407 42.03 -5.03 12.94
CA ASP A 407 42.58 -5.63 14.15
C ASP A 407 43.00 -7.08 13.91
N LEU A 408 42.12 -7.88 13.26
CA LEU A 408 42.42 -9.28 12.97
C LEU A 408 43.64 -9.42 12.01
N MET A 409 43.72 -8.60 10.98
CA MET A 409 44.88 -8.60 10.07
C MET A 409 46.17 -8.22 10.79
N ARG A 410 46.13 -7.20 11.63
CA ARG A 410 47.30 -6.71 12.38
C ARG A 410 47.78 -7.74 13.43
N GLU A 411 46.88 -8.26 14.24
CA GLU A 411 47.18 -9.08 15.41
C GLU A 411 47.44 -10.57 15.07
N LEU A 412 46.92 -11.04 13.92
CA LEU A 412 47.04 -12.45 13.49
C LEU A 412 47.92 -12.62 12.24
N GLY A 413 48.39 -11.52 11.63
CA GLY A 413 49.20 -11.59 10.39
C GLY A 413 48.41 -12.05 9.16
N LEU A 414 47.10 -11.94 9.15
CA LEU A 414 46.25 -12.47 8.08
C LEU A 414 46.19 -11.52 6.88
N PRO A 415 46.24 -12.03 5.65
CA PRO A 415 46.06 -11.20 4.47
C PRO A 415 44.64 -10.67 4.33
N PRO A 416 44.42 -9.49 3.68
CA PRO A 416 43.10 -9.00 3.39
C PRO A 416 42.32 -9.95 2.46
N GLY A 417 41.09 -10.26 2.78
CA GLY A 417 40.28 -11.16 1.94
C GLY A 417 39.00 -11.67 2.58
N LYS A 418 38.33 -12.56 1.87
CA LYS A 418 37.04 -13.16 2.33
C LYS A 418 37.18 -13.91 3.66
N GLY A 419 38.38 -14.43 3.98
CA GLY A 419 38.66 -15.14 5.24
C GLY A 419 38.41 -14.27 6.48
N ILE A 420 38.75 -12.98 6.42
CA ILE A 420 38.47 -12.03 7.52
C ILE A 420 36.99 -11.90 7.80
N GLY A 421 36.15 -11.79 6.75
CA GLY A 421 34.69 -11.72 6.91
C GLY A 421 34.10 -12.99 7.52
N VAL A 422 34.62 -14.17 7.13
CA VAL A 422 34.21 -15.46 7.72
C VAL A 422 34.58 -15.51 9.20
N LEU A 423 35.83 -15.12 9.53
CA LEU A 423 36.31 -15.10 10.91
C LEU A 423 35.47 -14.16 11.80
N LEU A 424 35.19 -12.94 11.33
CA LEU A 424 34.30 -12.00 12.03
C LEU A 424 32.89 -12.57 12.21
N GLY A 425 32.36 -13.29 11.21
CA GLY A 425 31.06 -13.99 11.32
C GLY A 425 31.06 -15.04 12.43
N GLU A 426 32.15 -15.82 12.57
CA GLU A 426 32.29 -16.82 13.62
C GLU A 426 32.46 -16.21 15.02
N LEU A 427 33.23 -15.12 15.11
CA LEU A 427 33.35 -14.37 16.37
C LEU A 427 31.97 -13.83 16.79
N LEU A 428 31.17 -13.32 15.85
CA LEU A 428 29.82 -12.85 16.14
C LEU A 428 28.91 -14.00 16.63
N GLU A 429 29.04 -15.21 16.10
CA GLU A 429 28.29 -16.37 16.63
C GLU A 429 28.67 -16.66 18.09
N ARG A 430 29.96 -16.59 18.46
CA ARG A 430 30.41 -16.79 19.84
C ARG A 430 29.89 -15.70 20.78
N VAL A 431 29.90 -14.44 20.32
CA VAL A 431 29.32 -13.33 21.08
C VAL A 431 27.81 -13.42 21.18
N THR A 432 27.13 -13.92 20.13
CA THR A 432 25.67 -14.16 20.16
C THR A 432 25.30 -15.18 21.23
N GLU A 433 26.11 -16.22 21.44
CA GLU A 433 25.91 -17.18 22.53
C GLU A 433 26.22 -16.55 23.89
N GLU A 434 27.35 -15.87 24.01
CA GLU A 434 27.88 -15.33 25.28
C GLU A 434 28.39 -13.89 25.07
N PRO A 435 27.53 -12.87 25.27
CA PRO A 435 27.86 -11.46 25.05
C PRO A 435 29.09 -10.96 25.82
N ALA A 436 29.36 -11.51 27.01
CA ALA A 436 30.51 -11.16 27.81
C ALA A 436 31.85 -11.41 27.09
N ARG A 437 31.86 -12.21 25.99
CA ARG A 437 33.04 -12.43 25.16
C ARG A 437 33.34 -11.28 24.21
N ASN A 438 32.51 -10.28 24.12
CA ASN A 438 32.73 -9.12 23.25
C ASN A 438 33.76 -8.14 23.82
N GLU A 439 34.94 -8.68 24.12
CA GLU A 439 36.09 -7.96 24.63
C GLU A 439 37.28 -8.22 23.67
N PRO A 440 38.11 -7.20 23.33
CA PRO A 440 39.18 -7.34 22.33
C PRO A 440 40.10 -8.51 22.60
N ALA A 441 40.56 -8.70 23.83
CA ALA A 441 41.49 -9.77 24.19
C ALA A 441 40.83 -11.16 24.07
N ALA A 442 39.58 -11.29 24.46
CA ALA A 442 38.82 -12.55 24.36
C ALA A 442 38.59 -12.91 22.88
N LEU A 443 38.16 -11.95 22.08
CA LEU A 443 37.90 -12.14 20.65
C LEU A 443 39.16 -12.53 19.87
N LEU A 444 40.30 -11.88 20.14
CA LEU A 444 41.57 -12.23 19.53
C LEU A 444 42.07 -13.63 19.94
N ALA A 445 41.82 -14.03 21.20
CA ALA A 445 42.16 -15.39 21.63
C ALA A 445 41.28 -16.45 20.91
N ILE A 446 39.99 -16.20 20.75
CA ILE A 446 39.06 -17.07 19.99
C ILE A 446 39.49 -17.09 18.52
N ALA A 447 39.82 -15.94 17.92
CA ALA A 447 40.24 -15.82 16.53
C ALA A 447 41.50 -16.66 16.26
N ARG A 448 42.51 -16.61 17.14
CA ARG A 448 43.70 -17.46 17.04
C ARG A 448 43.37 -18.97 17.05
N GLN A 449 42.44 -19.39 17.90
CA GLN A 449 41.97 -20.78 17.95
C GLN A 449 41.32 -21.21 16.63
N ILE A 450 40.47 -20.35 16.05
CA ILE A 450 39.77 -20.62 14.79
C ILE A 450 40.79 -20.72 13.63
N VAL A 451 41.75 -19.77 13.55
CA VAL A 451 42.79 -19.75 12.53
C VAL A 451 43.66 -21.00 12.59
N ALA A 452 44.14 -21.37 13.78
CA ALA A 452 44.90 -22.60 14.00
C ALA A 452 44.13 -23.87 13.62
N ALA A 453 42.83 -23.94 13.97
CA ALA A 453 42.00 -25.09 13.64
C ALA A 453 41.68 -25.26 12.15
N ARG A 454 41.73 -24.16 11.36
CA ARG A 454 41.42 -24.14 9.93
C ARG A 454 42.65 -24.10 9.02
N GLY A 455 43.86 -23.95 9.57
CA GLY A 455 45.07 -23.79 8.78
C GLY A 455 44.99 -22.58 7.86
N MET A 456 44.45 -21.45 8.34
CA MET A 456 44.34 -20.19 7.63
C MET A 456 45.63 -19.38 7.89
N ASP A 457 46.76 -19.82 7.33
CA ASP A 457 48.04 -19.12 7.40
C ASP A 457 48.21 -18.17 6.20
#